data_b65bb6b326282e6ba809ccb0e7d0c8dc
#
_entry.id   b65bb6b326282e6ba809ccb0e7d0c8dc
#
_cell.length_a   1.000
_cell.length_b   1.000
_cell.length_c   1.000
_cell.angle_alpha   90.00
_cell.angle_beta   90.00
_cell.angle_gamma   90.00
#
_symmetry.space_group_name_H-M   'P 1'
#
loop_
_entity.id
_entity.type
_entity.pdbx_description
1 polymer ?
#
loop_
_entity_poly.entity_id
_entity_poly.type
_entity_poly.pdbx_seq_one_letter_code
_entity_poly.pdbx_strand_id
1 'polypeptide(L)'
;MQKISALLLAALILLSLEGKTQIKSDSLLIEGHYRSFHFDSAQPLAANASLIFILHGSGGNGESMMKSTAKLSEVAKKENLLLVFPDGYQNYWNECRKEANSKANLENINENAFFESMITYFHDKLSIDPNKVFAVGTSGGGHMCYKLAMTMPQKIKAITAIISNLPEPDNLDCTEAKMALPVMIINGTADPLNPYNGGLMVSGNFKMGKVRSTDQTFRYWASLAGYTGEPEKEKMKDTDPADGKTIERYTFKKKGKPEITLLKVIWGKHDYPNDIDVHVEAWKFFKRQMVK
;
A
#
# COMPACT_ATOMS: atom_id res chain seq x y z
N MET A 1 10.64 2.56 77.79
CA MET A 1 11.49 2.21 76.63
C MET A 1 10.55 1.78 75.48
N GLN A 2 10.19 2.74 74.63
CA GLN A 2 9.30 2.49 73.45
C GLN A 2 10.19 2.25 72.22
N LYS A 3 10.00 1.12 71.57
CA LYS A 3 10.65 0.77 70.29
C LYS A 3 9.82 1.37 69.16
N ILE A 4 10.41 2.30 68.41
CA ILE A 4 9.83 2.86 67.20
C ILE A 4 10.25 1.95 66.05
N SER A 5 9.31 1.24 65.42
CA SER A 5 9.54 0.49 64.21
C SER A 5 9.37 1.44 63.01
N ALA A 6 10.45 1.64 62.28
CA ALA A 6 10.40 2.38 61.02
C ALA A 6 9.97 1.46 59.88
N LEU A 7 8.80 1.71 59.32
CA LEU A 7 8.36 1.09 58.07
C LEU A 7 9.04 1.84 56.87
N LEU A 8 9.92 1.20 56.15
CA LEU A 8 10.43 1.64 54.88
C LEU A 8 9.38 1.34 53.78
N LEU A 9 8.73 2.36 53.28
CA LEU A 9 7.86 2.28 52.09
C LEU A 9 8.74 2.37 50.85
N ALA A 10 9.02 1.24 50.20
CA ALA A 10 9.68 1.22 48.88
C ALA A 10 8.67 1.58 47.80
N ALA A 11 8.72 2.81 47.32
CA ALA A 11 7.96 3.24 46.13
C ALA A 11 8.65 2.66 44.89
N LEU A 12 8.07 1.64 44.27
CA LEU A 12 8.42 1.20 42.92
C LEU A 12 7.96 2.27 41.93
N ILE A 13 8.90 3.09 41.46
CA ILE A 13 8.67 3.96 40.30
C ILE A 13 8.76 3.07 39.06
N LEU A 14 7.60 2.67 38.54
CA LEU A 14 7.48 2.11 37.19
C LEU A 14 7.77 3.25 36.19
N LEU A 15 9.01 3.41 35.79
CA LEU A 15 9.36 4.19 34.61
C LEU A 15 8.77 3.46 33.39
N SER A 16 7.63 3.94 32.90
CA SER A 16 7.17 3.62 31.56
C SER A 16 8.20 4.22 30.58
N LEU A 17 9.12 3.40 30.11
CA LEU A 17 9.91 3.70 28.93
C LEU A 17 8.93 3.76 27.75
N GLU A 18 8.41 4.95 27.46
CA GLU A 18 7.84 5.23 26.15
C GLU A 18 8.95 5.04 25.12
N GLY A 19 8.98 3.85 24.51
CA GLY A 19 9.91 3.54 23.45
C GLY A 19 9.70 4.52 22.31
N LYS A 20 10.65 5.46 22.12
CA LYS A 20 10.67 6.31 20.94
C LYS A 20 10.70 5.39 19.73
N THR A 21 9.79 5.58 18.80
CA THR A 21 9.78 4.91 17.50
C THR A 21 11.15 5.07 16.86
N GLN A 22 11.91 3.98 16.74
CA GLN A 22 13.22 4.00 16.12
C GLN A 22 13.06 3.56 14.66
N ILE A 23 13.10 4.54 13.77
CA ILE A 23 13.17 4.29 12.33
C ILE A 23 14.48 3.58 12.05
N LYS A 24 14.41 2.44 11.39
CA LYS A 24 15.56 1.71 10.86
C LYS A 24 15.55 1.79 9.34
N SER A 25 16.74 1.89 8.78
CA SER A 25 16.97 1.81 7.34
C SER A 25 17.97 0.70 7.06
N ASP A 26 17.77 -0.01 5.98
CA ASP A 26 18.71 -1.04 5.48
C ASP A 26 18.66 -1.04 3.96
N SER A 27 19.54 -1.82 3.34
CA SER A 27 19.58 -1.98 1.89
C SER A 27 19.94 -3.39 1.49
N LEU A 28 19.50 -3.79 0.31
CA LEU A 28 19.80 -5.08 -0.31
C LEU A 28 20.46 -4.84 -1.66
N LEU A 29 21.46 -5.65 -1.99
CA LEU A 29 22.08 -5.66 -3.31
C LEU A 29 21.24 -6.53 -4.25
N ILE A 30 20.57 -5.91 -5.21
CA ILE A 30 19.71 -6.56 -6.19
C ILE A 30 20.30 -6.32 -7.59
N GLU A 31 20.80 -7.36 -8.22
CA GLU A 31 21.35 -7.31 -9.59
C GLU A 31 22.34 -6.14 -9.81
N GLY A 32 23.21 -5.90 -8.82
CA GLY A 32 24.24 -4.85 -8.88
C GLY A 32 23.80 -3.47 -8.38
N HIS A 33 22.53 -3.30 -8.00
CA HIS A 33 22.00 -2.05 -7.46
C HIS A 33 21.69 -2.18 -5.96
N TYR A 34 22.21 -1.26 -5.13
CA TYR A 34 21.77 -1.16 -3.74
C TYR A 34 20.38 -0.52 -3.69
N ARG A 35 19.42 -1.25 -3.12
CA ARG A 35 18.02 -0.83 -2.98
C ARG A 35 17.69 -0.68 -1.50
N SER A 36 17.36 0.55 -1.10
CA SER A 36 17.10 0.90 0.30
C SER A 36 15.62 0.77 0.66
N PHE A 37 15.38 0.59 1.94
CA PHE A 37 14.05 0.59 2.54
C PHE A 37 14.14 1.04 4.00
N HIS A 38 13.04 1.59 4.50
CA HIS A 38 12.88 2.04 5.87
C HIS A 38 11.79 1.22 6.54
N PHE A 39 11.86 1.03 7.84
CA PHE A 39 10.83 0.34 8.59
C PHE A 39 10.76 0.80 10.04
N ASP A 40 9.58 0.67 10.64
CA ASP A 40 9.37 0.96 12.04
C ASP A 40 9.60 -0.29 12.88
N SER A 41 10.58 -0.22 13.75
CA SER A 41 10.94 -1.32 14.65
C SER A 41 10.65 -1.02 16.13
N ALA A 42 9.84 -0.02 16.41
CA ALA A 42 9.60 0.48 17.78
C ALA A 42 8.89 -0.52 18.70
N GLN A 43 8.36 -1.60 18.17
CA GLN A 43 7.70 -2.64 18.97
C GLN A 43 8.31 -4.01 18.69
N PRO A 44 8.50 -4.86 19.72
CA PRO A 44 8.78 -6.27 19.48
C PRO A 44 7.55 -6.87 18.78
N LEU A 45 7.72 -7.25 17.51
CA LEU A 45 6.71 -8.01 16.80
C LEU A 45 6.61 -9.42 17.38
N ALA A 46 5.41 -9.91 17.60
CA ALA A 46 5.20 -11.32 17.85
C ALA A 46 5.46 -12.11 16.56
N ALA A 47 5.78 -13.38 16.68
CA ALA A 47 5.93 -14.26 15.52
C ALA A 47 4.68 -14.25 14.63
N ASN A 48 4.88 -14.49 13.33
CA ASN A 48 3.82 -14.45 12.31
C ASN A 48 3.16 -13.07 12.15
N ALA A 49 3.91 -11.98 12.34
CA ALA A 49 3.45 -10.64 12.05
C ALA A 49 3.05 -10.47 10.58
N SER A 50 2.08 -9.60 10.32
CA SER A 50 1.78 -9.14 8.97
C SER A 50 2.79 -8.11 8.50
N LEU A 51 3.03 -8.01 7.18
CA LEU A 51 3.88 -7.00 6.59
C LEU A 51 3.07 -6.18 5.57
N ILE A 52 3.19 -4.86 5.63
CA ILE A 52 2.67 -3.97 4.59
C ILE A 52 3.83 -3.20 3.97
N PHE A 53 3.99 -3.33 2.66
CA PHE A 53 4.77 -2.40 1.85
C PHE A 53 3.97 -1.14 1.58
N ILE A 54 4.54 0.03 1.87
CA ILE A 54 3.92 1.35 1.63
C ILE A 54 4.74 2.07 0.59
N LEU A 55 4.19 2.21 -0.63
CA LEU A 55 4.91 2.60 -1.82
C LEU A 55 4.64 4.06 -2.16
N HIS A 56 5.72 4.85 -2.26
CA HIS A 56 5.65 6.26 -2.60
C HIS A 56 5.27 6.50 -4.06
N GLY A 57 4.73 7.69 -4.34
CA GLY A 57 4.50 8.16 -5.71
C GLY A 57 5.80 8.50 -6.44
N SER A 58 5.73 8.68 -7.76
CA SER A 58 6.86 9.08 -8.61
C SER A 58 7.56 10.32 -8.07
N GLY A 59 8.89 10.28 -7.97
CA GLY A 59 9.72 11.36 -7.41
C GLY A 59 9.77 11.41 -5.88
N GLY A 60 9.03 10.55 -5.17
CA GLY A 60 9.06 10.44 -3.71
C GLY A 60 10.12 9.46 -3.21
N ASN A 61 10.05 9.13 -1.92
CA ASN A 61 10.87 8.13 -1.26
C ASN A 61 10.15 7.54 -0.04
N GLY A 62 10.72 6.47 0.53
CA GLY A 62 10.15 5.77 1.68
C GLY A 62 10.05 6.65 2.92
N GLU A 63 11.05 7.51 3.18
CA GLU A 63 11.04 8.42 4.33
C GLU A 63 9.87 9.42 4.29
N SER A 64 9.55 9.97 3.11
CA SER A 64 8.40 10.85 2.93
C SER A 64 7.07 10.13 3.19
N MET A 65 6.98 8.85 2.79
CA MET A 65 5.80 8.03 3.04
C MET A 65 5.61 7.73 4.53
N MET A 66 6.67 7.49 5.28
CA MET A 66 6.59 7.32 6.74
C MET A 66 5.91 8.51 7.41
N LYS A 67 6.29 9.73 6.99
CA LYS A 67 5.71 10.97 7.55
C LYS A 67 4.22 11.09 7.23
N SER A 68 3.81 10.71 6.02
CA SER A 68 2.42 10.80 5.58
C SER A 68 1.50 9.68 6.14
N THR A 69 2.08 8.63 6.74
CA THR A 69 1.34 7.45 7.25
C THR A 69 1.32 7.36 8.77
N ALA A 70 1.49 8.48 9.48
CA ALA A 70 1.56 8.52 10.94
C ALA A 70 0.35 7.84 11.63
N LYS A 71 -0.88 8.02 11.10
CA LYS A 71 -2.06 7.35 11.66
C LYS A 71 -2.00 5.82 11.53
N LEU A 72 -1.49 5.30 10.40
CA LEU A 72 -1.30 3.87 10.24
C LEU A 72 -0.20 3.34 11.17
N SER A 73 0.87 4.12 11.42
CA SER A 73 1.91 3.77 12.39
C SER A 73 1.35 3.62 13.80
N GLU A 74 0.41 4.49 14.22
CA GLU A 74 -0.27 4.34 15.51
C GLU A 74 -1.18 3.10 15.56
N VAL A 75 -1.78 2.71 14.45
CA VAL A 75 -2.54 1.46 14.35
C VAL A 75 -1.59 0.26 14.43
N ALA A 76 -0.47 0.28 13.73
CA ALA A 76 0.52 -0.80 13.71
C ALA A 76 1.08 -1.12 15.10
N LYS A 77 1.24 -0.11 15.98
CA LYS A 77 1.66 -0.30 17.38
C LYS A 77 0.70 -1.17 18.21
N LYS A 78 -0.56 -1.26 17.80
CA LYS A 78 -1.62 -2.02 18.49
C LYS A 78 -1.93 -3.36 17.81
N GLU A 79 -1.33 -3.58 16.66
CA GLU A 79 -1.53 -4.75 15.83
C GLU A 79 -0.17 -5.46 15.66
N ASN A 80 -0.16 -6.75 15.35
CA ASN A 80 1.09 -7.45 15.01
C ASN A 80 1.44 -7.18 13.54
N LEU A 81 1.90 -5.95 13.25
CA LEU A 81 2.02 -5.40 11.91
C LEU A 81 3.35 -4.65 11.73
N LEU A 82 4.12 -5.07 10.74
CA LEU A 82 5.32 -4.38 10.28
C LEU A 82 4.98 -3.47 9.10
N LEU A 83 5.39 -2.21 9.19
CA LEU A 83 5.32 -1.26 8.08
C LEU A 83 6.71 -1.12 7.43
N VAL A 84 6.77 -1.33 6.12
CA VAL A 84 7.99 -1.23 5.33
C VAL A 84 7.79 -0.20 4.21
N PHE A 85 8.74 0.72 4.09
CA PHE A 85 8.72 1.85 3.18
C PHE A 85 9.92 1.76 2.22
N PRO A 86 9.81 0.99 1.14
CA PRO A 86 10.91 0.85 0.19
C PRO A 86 11.13 2.13 -0.62
N ASP A 87 12.36 2.35 -1.05
CA ASP A 87 12.71 3.38 -2.03
C ASP A 87 12.65 2.82 -3.45
N GLY A 88 11.95 3.49 -4.33
CA GLY A 88 12.04 3.26 -5.76
C GLY A 88 13.42 3.63 -6.28
N TYR A 89 13.91 2.93 -7.30
CA TYR A 89 15.20 3.23 -7.92
C TYR A 89 15.22 4.65 -8.48
N GLN A 90 16.12 5.49 -7.96
CA GLN A 90 16.16 6.93 -8.25
C GLN A 90 14.79 7.62 -8.12
N ASN A 91 14.05 7.26 -7.07
CA ASN A 91 12.73 7.79 -6.72
C ASN A 91 11.57 7.37 -7.65
N TYR A 92 11.76 6.33 -8.47
CA TYR A 92 10.78 5.80 -9.40
C TYR A 92 10.70 4.28 -9.33
N TRP A 93 9.59 3.72 -9.83
CA TRP A 93 9.35 2.29 -9.92
C TRP A 93 9.40 1.84 -11.37
N ASN A 94 10.01 0.68 -11.65
CA ASN A 94 9.82 -0.03 -12.90
C ASN A 94 8.51 -0.82 -12.82
N GLU A 95 7.41 -0.12 -13.02
CA GLU A 95 6.06 -0.71 -13.02
C GLU A 95 5.63 -1.12 -14.45
N CYS A 96 4.37 -1.54 -14.67
CA CYS A 96 3.98 -2.18 -15.92
C CYS A 96 3.61 -1.24 -17.09
N ARG A 97 3.92 0.05 -17.05
CA ARG A 97 3.65 0.97 -18.17
C ARG A 97 4.82 0.99 -19.15
N LYS A 98 4.62 0.45 -20.34
CA LYS A 98 5.61 0.35 -21.42
C LYS A 98 6.21 1.70 -21.84
N GLU A 99 5.38 2.76 -21.86
CA GLU A 99 5.82 4.10 -22.26
C GLU A 99 6.42 4.91 -21.10
N ALA A 100 6.44 4.37 -19.87
CA ALA A 100 7.09 5.06 -18.77
C ALA A 100 8.60 5.13 -19.00
N ASN A 101 9.17 6.31 -18.81
CA ASN A 101 10.56 6.61 -19.17
C ASN A 101 11.42 7.07 -17.99
N SER A 102 11.07 6.67 -16.76
CA SER A 102 11.95 6.85 -15.64
C SER A 102 13.21 6.01 -15.77
N LYS A 103 14.27 6.33 -15.04
CA LYS A 103 15.47 5.49 -15.04
C LYS A 103 15.19 4.06 -14.60
N ALA A 104 14.27 3.87 -13.65
CA ALA A 104 13.86 2.54 -13.22
C ALA A 104 13.30 1.70 -14.39
N ASN A 105 12.50 2.33 -15.28
CA ASN A 105 11.97 1.66 -16.48
C ASN A 105 13.05 1.46 -17.54
N LEU A 106 13.84 2.51 -17.85
CA LEU A 106 14.86 2.46 -18.90
C LEU A 106 15.99 1.44 -18.60
N GLU A 107 16.37 1.30 -17.34
CA GLU A 107 17.37 0.34 -16.88
C GLU A 107 16.74 -1.03 -16.53
N ASN A 108 15.43 -1.18 -16.75
CA ASN A 108 14.65 -2.39 -16.48
C ASN A 108 14.92 -2.99 -15.10
N ILE A 109 14.88 -2.16 -14.07
CA ILE A 109 15.16 -2.55 -12.69
C ILE A 109 14.24 -3.69 -12.23
N ASN A 110 14.82 -4.73 -11.64
CA ASN A 110 14.08 -5.92 -11.19
C ASN A 110 13.39 -5.68 -9.85
N GLU A 111 12.19 -5.09 -9.90
CA GLU A 111 11.39 -4.82 -8.69
C GLU A 111 10.94 -6.11 -8.00
N ASN A 112 10.59 -7.15 -8.77
CA ASN A 112 10.13 -8.41 -8.18
C ASN A 112 11.21 -9.04 -7.28
N ALA A 113 12.47 -9.06 -7.74
CA ALA A 113 13.58 -9.55 -6.94
C ALA A 113 13.78 -8.71 -5.67
N PHE A 114 13.60 -7.39 -5.73
CA PHE A 114 13.70 -6.53 -4.55
C PHE A 114 12.62 -6.83 -3.52
N PHE A 115 11.36 -6.93 -3.93
CA PHE A 115 10.26 -7.24 -3.02
C PHE A 115 10.36 -8.65 -2.44
N GLU A 116 10.73 -9.64 -3.23
CA GLU A 116 10.95 -11.01 -2.74
C GLU A 116 12.10 -11.09 -1.73
N SER A 117 13.20 -10.38 -2.00
CA SER A 117 14.34 -10.31 -1.08
C SER A 117 13.98 -9.62 0.24
N MET A 118 13.16 -8.55 0.21
CA MET A 118 12.66 -7.92 1.44
C MET A 118 11.73 -8.85 2.23
N ILE A 119 10.86 -9.62 1.58
CA ILE A 119 10.00 -10.60 2.27
C ILE A 119 10.88 -11.64 3.01
N THR A 120 11.89 -12.18 2.33
CA THR A 120 12.85 -13.12 2.93
C THR A 120 13.61 -12.46 4.09
N TYR A 121 14.14 -11.26 3.89
CA TYR A 121 14.86 -10.50 4.91
C TYR A 121 14.03 -10.32 6.19
N PHE A 122 12.78 -9.91 6.09
CA PHE A 122 11.92 -9.68 7.26
C PHE A 122 11.39 -10.98 7.87
N HIS A 123 11.19 -12.03 7.06
CA HIS A 123 10.89 -13.37 7.59
C HIS A 123 12.03 -13.87 8.48
N ASP A 124 13.27 -13.80 8.00
CA ASP A 124 14.44 -14.33 8.71
C ASP A 124 14.80 -13.48 9.94
N LYS A 125 14.69 -12.16 9.84
CA LYS A 125 15.10 -11.25 10.94
C LYS A 125 13.99 -10.94 11.94
N LEU A 126 12.72 -10.91 11.52
CA LEU A 126 11.61 -10.45 12.37
C LEU A 126 10.45 -11.45 12.43
N SER A 127 10.61 -12.65 11.86
CA SER A 127 9.61 -13.72 11.88
C SER A 127 8.23 -13.29 11.39
N ILE A 128 8.18 -12.45 10.32
CA ILE A 128 6.91 -12.13 9.66
C ILE A 128 6.34 -13.38 8.99
N ASP A 129 5.02 -13.43 8.81
CA ASP A 129 4.37 -14.48 8.06
C ASP A 129 4.41 -14.14 6.54
N PRO A 130 5.15 -14.90 5.70
CA PRO A 130 5.25 -14.62 4.27
C PRO A 130 3.91 -14.80 3.52
N ASN A 131 2.87 -15.37 4.16
CA ASN A 131 1.52 -15.46 3.63
C ASN A 131 0.64 -14.26 4.05
N LYS A 132 1.16 -13.31 4.84
CA LYS A 132 0.46 -12.09 5.29
C LYS A 132 1.20 -10.84 4.84
N VAL A 133 1.58 -10.80 3.57
CA VAL A 133 2.27 -9.67 2.95
C VAL A 133 1.29 -8.90 2.07
N PHE A 134 1.24 -7.60 2.27
CA PHE A 134 0.32 -6.68 1.60
C PHE A 134 1.09 -5.52 0.99
N ALA A 135 0.48 -4.84 0.02
CA ALA A 135 1.05 -3.62 -0.53
C ALA A 135 -0.02 -2.54 -0.69
N VAL A 136 0.31 -1.32 -0.27
CA VAL A 136 -0.47 -0.11 -0.54
C VAL A 136 0.44 0.93 -1.16
N GLY A 137 -0.02 1.59 -2.22
CA GLY A 137 0.80 2.56 -2.93
C GLY A 137 -0.02 3.68 -3.54
N THR A 138 0.62 4.83 -3.67
CA THR A 138 0.02 6.06 -4.19
C THR A 138 0.65 6.42 -5.53
N SER A 139 -0.17 6.75 -6.55
CA SER A 139 0.30 7.20 -7.86
C SER A 139 1.27 6.19 -8.49
N GLY A 140 2.54 6.53 -8.73
CA GLY A 140 3.57 5.58 -9.18
C GLY A 140 3.65 4.33 -8.31
N GLY A 141 3.54 4.47 -6.98
CA GLY A 141 3.47 3.34 -6.05
C GLY A 141 2.20 2.50 -6.21
N GLY A 142 1.07 3.11 -6.60
CA GLY A 142 -0.16 2.39 -6.92
C GLY A 142 -0.03 1.57 -8.22
N HIS A 143 0.66 2.10 -9.23
CA HIS A 143 1.02 1.32 -10.42
C HIS A 143 1.95 0.16 -10.07
N MET A 144 2.89 0.36 -9.12
CA MET A 144 3.73 -0.71 -8.63
C MET A 144 2.94 -1.78 -7.86
N CYS A 145 1.90 -1.41 -7.08
CA CYS A 145 0.98 -2.38 -6.48
C CYS A 145 0.31 -3.26 -7.54
N TYR A 146 -0.11 -2.70 -8.67
CA TYR A 146 -0.65 -3.51 -9.77
C TYR A 146 0.40 -4.45 -10.36
N LYS A 147 1.66 -4.01 -10.53
CA LYS A 147 2.74 -4.92 -10.96
C LYS A 147 2.88 -6.09 -10.01
N LEU A 148 2.99 -5.84 -8.71
CA LEU A 148 3.10 -6.90 -7.71
C LEU A 148 1.92 -7.87 -7.78
N ALA A 149 0.70 -7.37 -7.92
CA ALA A 149 -0.51 -8.20 -8.04
C ALA A 149 -0.53 -9.03 -9.33
N MET A 150 -0.01 -8.51 -10.44
CA MET A 150 0.02 -9.21 -11.73
C MET A 150 1.18 -10.21 -11.84
N THR A 151 2.33 -9.91 -11.25
CA THR A 151 3.56 -10.70 -11.46
C THR A 151 3.96 -11.58 -10.27
N MET A 152 3.49 -11.24 -9.05
CA MET A 152 3.84 -11.96 -7.81
C MET A 152 2.60 -12.30 -6.94
N PRO A 153 1.45 -12.74 -7.50
CA PRO A 153 0.22 -12.94 -6.74
C PRO A 153 0.32 -14.03 -5.67
N GLN A 154 1.33 -14.91 -5.73
CA GLN A 154 1.60 -15.93 -4.71
C GLN A 154 2.31 -15.35 -3.48
N LYS A 155 2.99 -14.20 -3.62
CA LYS A 155 3.76 -13.55 -2.55
C LYS A 155 2.99 -12.41 -1.90
N ILE A 156 2.01 -11.82 -2.60
CA ILE A 156 1.23 -10.67 -2.15
C ILE A 156 -0.21 -11.12 -1.88
N LYS A 157 -0.67 -10.95 -0.64
CA LYS A 157 -2.01 -11.40 -0.20
C LYS A 157 -3.14 -10.51 -0.68
N ALA A 158 -2.92 -9.20 -0.71
CA ALA A 158 -3.86 -8.18 -1.23
C ALA A 158 -3.12 -6.87 -1.50
N ILE A 159 -3.70 -6.04 -2.36
CA ILE A 159 -3.17 -4.70 -2.66
C ILE A 159 -4.22 -3.60 -2.47
N THR A 160 -3.73 -2.38 -2.24
CA THR A 160 -4.51 -1.14 -2.39
C THR A 160 -3.76 -0.19 -3.30
N ALA A 161 -4.37 0.19 -4.41
CA ALA A 161 -3.82 1.16 -5.36
C ALA A 161 -4.59 2.48 -5.25
N ILE A 162 -3.87 3.57 -4.95
CA ILE A 162 -4.44 4.89 -4.68
C ILE A 162 -4.05 5.82 -5.82
N ILE A 163 -5.03 6.55 -6.39
CA ILE A 163 -4.87 7.50 -7.50
C ILE A 163 -4.03 6.93 -8.65
N SER A 164 -4.38 5.71 -9.09
CA SER A 164 -3.71 4.98 -10.17
C SER A 164 -4.65 4.03 -10.87
N ASN A 165 -4.41 3.80 -12.17
CA ASN A 165 -5.17 2.89 -13.01
C ASN A 165 -4.24 1.88 -13.69
N LEU A 166 -4.78 0.73 -14.13
CA LEU A 166 -4.03 -0.19 -14.98
C LEU A 166 -3.69 0.47 -16.32
N PRO A 167 -2.53 0.18 -16.91
CA PRO A 167 -2.23 0.59 -18.29
C PRO A 167 -3.23 -0.03 -19.27
N GLU A 168 -3.47 0.66 -20.39
CA GLU A 168 -4.16 0.05 -21.53
C GLU A 168 -3.34 -1.15 -22.06
N PRO A 169 -3.97 -2.11 -22.76
CA PRO A 169 -3.27 -3.32 -23.21
C PRO A 169 -2.05 -3.05 -24.11
N ASP A 170 -2.07 -2.00 -24.90
CA ASP A 170 -0.95 -1.57 -25.77
C ASP A 170 0.20 -0.89 -24.99
N ASN A 171 -0.09 -0.39 -23.80
CA ASN A 171 0.86 0.21 -22.88
C ASN A 171 1.28 -0.75 -21.72
N LEU A 172 0.83 -2.00 -21.73
CA LEU A 172 1.16 -3.01 -20.72
C LEU A 172 2.36 -3.84 -21.19
N ASP A 173 3.43 -3.89 -20.38
CA ASP A 173 4.65 -4.67 -20.68
C ASP A 173 4.94 -5.79 -19.66
N CYS A 174 4.13 -5.92 -18.63
CA CYS A 174 4.27 -7.01 -17.66
C CYS A 174 3.60 -8.29 -18.13
N THR A 175 4.24 -9.43 -17.87
CA THR A 175 3.61 -10.75 -18.03
C THR A 175 2.68 -11.02 -16.86
N GLU A 176 1.38 -11.12 -17.14
CA GLU A 176 0.35 -11.34 -16.15
C GLU A 176 0.25 -12.81 -15.73
N ALA A 177 0.32 -13.11 -14.43
CA ALA A 177 0.10 -14.45 -13.91
C ALA A 177 -1.39 -14.91 -13.99
N LYS A 178 -2.30 -14.00 -14.33
CA LYS A 178 -3.76 -14.25 -14.44
C LYS A 178 -4.37 -14.88 -13.18
N MET A 179 -3.81 -14.59 -12.03
CA MET A 179 -4.30 -15.05 -10.73
C MET A 179 -4.99 -13.91 -10.00
N ALA A 180 -6.23 -14.12 -9.57
CA ALA A 180 -6.98 -13.14 -8.81
C ALA A 180 -6.51 -13.08 -7.35
N LEU A 181 -6.37 -11.86 -6.84
CA LEU A 181 -6.19 -11.57 -5.42
C LEU A 181 -7.10 -10.40 -5.01
N PRO A 182 -7.32 -10.16 -3.70
CA PRO A 182 -8.10 -9.01 -3.24
C PRO A 182 -7.45 -7.68 -3.63
N VAL A 183 -8.25 -6.79 -4.23
CA VAL A 183 -7.80 -5.46 -4.69
C VAL A 183 -8.74 -4.38 -4.18
N MET A 184 -8.17 -3.34 -3.59
CA MET A 184 -8.87 -2.08 -3.35
C MET A 184 -8.27 -0.97 -4.22
N ILE A 185 -9.14 -0.16 -4.82
CA ILE A 185 -8.80 0.99 -5.65
C ILE A 185 -9.40 2.23 -4.99
N ILE A 186 -8.63 3.33 -4.91
CA ILE A 186 -9.10 4.62 -4.39
C ILE A 186 -8.76 5.69 -5.42
N ASN A 187 -9.73 6.15 -6.20
CA ASN A 187 -9.49 7.10 -7.29
C ASN A 187 -10.47 8.27 -7.28
N GLY A 188 -9.96 9.47 -7.60
CA GLY A 188 -10.71 10.70 -7.70
C GLY A 188 -11.31 10.93 -9.10
N THR A 189 -12.56 11.39 -9.16
CA THR A 189 -13.24 11.61 -10.46
C THR A 189 -12.75 12.84 -11.22
N ALA A 190 -12.04 13.76 -10.56
CA ALA A 190 -11.48 14.98 -11.14
C ALA A 190 -9.93 14.97 -11.15
N ASP A 191 -9.31 13.77 -11.11
CA ASP A 191 -7.86 13.62 -11.14
C ASP A 191 -7.30 14.04 -12.52
N PRO A 192 -6.43 15.08 -12.58
CA PRO A 192 -5.89 15.56 -13.86
C PRO A 192 -4.66 14.75 -14.32
N LEU A 193 -4.01 13.96 -13.43
CA LEU A 193 -2.78 13.22 -13.73
C LEU A 193 -3.05 11.76 -14.03
N ASN A 194 -3.96 11.13 -13.27
CA ASN A 194 -4.42 9.77 -13.50
C ASN A 194 -5.92 9.84 -13.85
N PRO A 195 -6.28 10.07 -15.12
CA PRO A 195 -7.65 10.38 -15.50
C PRO A 195 -8.63 9.27 -15.09
N TYR A 196 -9.69 9.63 -14.36
CA TYR A 196 -10.71 8.66 -13.93
C TYR A 196 -11.32 7.89 -15.12
N ASN A 197 -11.55 8.61 -16.22
CA ASN A 197 -12.13 8.05 -17.44
C ASN A 197 -11.08 7.38 -18.36
N GLY A 198 -9.85 7.22 -17.88
CA GLY A 198 -8.75 6.67 -18.68
C GLY A 198 -8.18 7.68 -19.68
N GLY A 199 -7.23 7.22 -20.47
CA GLY A 199 -6.57 8.02 -21.49
C GLY A 199 -5.10 8.29 -21.19
N LEU A 200 -4.53 9.30 -21.84
CA LEU A 200 -3.11 9.61 -21.78
C LEU A 200 -2.72 10.22 -20.41
N MET A 201 -1.74 9.64 -19.75
CA MET A 201 -1.10 10.23 -18.57
C MET A 201 0.05 11.13 -19.00
N VAL A 202 -0.02 12.39 -18.58
CA VAL A 202 1.03 13.39 -18.83
C VAL A 202 1.32 14.16 -17.55
N SER A 203 2.59 14.27 -17.19
CA SER A 203 3.05 15.12 -16.09
C SER A 203 4.26 15.94 -16.56
N GLY A 204 4.05 17.22 -16.83
CA GLY A 204 5.07 18.06 -17.45
C GLY A 204 5.51 17.49 -18.80
N ASN A 205 6.80 17.20 -18.95
CA ASN A 205 7.38 16.60 -20.15
C ASN A 205 7.37 15.05 -20.13
N PHE A 206 6.88 14.42 -19.05
CA PHE A 206 6.83 12.97 -18.93
C PHE A 206 5.55 12.43 -19.54
N LYS A 207 5.70 11.62 -20.61
CA LYS A 207 4.64 10.79 -21.16
C LYS A 207 4.72 9.42 -20.52
N MET A 208 3.60 8.93 -20.01
CA MET A 208 3.54 7.65 -19.28
C MET A 208 2.55 6.68 -19.96
N GLY A 209 2.17 7.00 -21.20
CA GLY A 209 1.25 6.21 -21.97
C GLY A 209 -0.19 6.28 -21.50
N LYS A 210 -1.05 5.46 -22.12
CA LYS A 210 -2.47 5.43 -21.82
C LYS A 210 -2.77 4.46 -20.67
N VAL A 211 -3.72 4.85 -19.83
CA VAL A 211 -4.30 4.01 -18.79
C VAL A 211 -5.77 3.75 -19.04
N ARG A 212 -6.25 2.62 -18.58
CA ARG A 212 -7.69 2.26 -18.55
C ARG A 212 -8.43 3.26 -17.67
N SER A 213 -9.74 3.38 -17.88
CA SER A 213 -10.57 4.07 -16.88
C SER A 213 -10.53 3.33 -15.55
N THR A 214 -10.88 4.03 -14.47
CA THR A 214 -11.03 3.41 -13.14
C THR A 214 -12.07 2.29 -13.17
N ASP A 215 -13.17 2.49 -13.87
CA ASP A 215 -14.22 1.47 -14.01
C ASP A 215 -13.72 0.24 -14.79
N GLN A 216 -12.95 0.43 -15.86
CA GLN A 216 -12.30 -0.68 -16.58
C GLN A 216 -11.26 -1.39 -15.70
N THR A 217 -10.46 -0.65 -14.94
CA THR A 217 -9.49 -1.22 -13.97
C THR A 217 -10.20 -2.05 -12.91
N PHE A 218 -11.28 -1.53 -12.32
CA PHE A 218 -12.08 -2.24 -11.32
C PHE A 218 -12.73 -3.51 -11.90
N ARG A 219 -13.34 -3.41 -13.09
CA ARG A 219 -13.96 -4.54 -13.80
C ARG A 219 -12.94 -5.60 -14.23
N TYR A 220 -11.71 -5.22 -14.58
CA TYR A 220 -10.64 -6.16 -14.87
C TYR A 220 -10.38 -7.09 -13.67
N TRP A 221 -10.17 -6.53 -12.47
CA TRP A 221 -9.93 -7.32 -11.27
C TRP A 221 -11.15 -8.15 -10.85
N ALA A 222 -12.35 -7.59 -10.98
CA ALA A 222 -13.59 -8.29 -10.71
C ALA A 222 -13.78 -9.50 -11.65
N SER A 223 -13.53 -9.31 -12.94
CA SER A 223 -13.62 -10.40 -13.94
C SER A 223 -12.58 -11.48 -13.66
N LEU A 224 -11.34 -11.12 -13.34
CA LEU A 224 -10.29 -12.07 -12.99
C LEU A 224 -10.66 -12.89 -11.74
N ALA A 225 -11.37 -12.29 -10.77
CA ALA A 225 -11.92 -12.97 -9.60
C ALA A 225 -13.22 -13.76 -9.89
N GLY A 226 -13.68 -13.79 -11.16
CA GLY A 226 -14.87 -14.51 -11.59
C GLY A 226 -16.19 -13.88 -11.14
N TYR A 227 -16.21 -12.55 -10.94
CA TYR A 227 -17.45 -11.82 -10.72
C TYR A 227 -18.12 -11.41 -12.03
N THR A 228 -19.43 -11.45 -12.04
CA THR A 228 -20.32 -10.99 -13.11
C THR A 228 -21.41 -10.11 -12.48
N GLY A 229 -22.03 -9.25 -13.27
CA GLY A 229 -23.09 -8.35 -12.81
C GLY A 229 -22.56 -7.07 -12.17
N GLU A 230 -23.36 -6.50 -11.25
CA GLU A 230 -23.06 -5.23 -10.61
C GLU A 230 -22.53 -5.40 -9.19
N PRO A 231 -21.61 -4.53 -8.72
CA PRO A 231 -21.14 -4.51 -7.35
C PRO A 231 -22.22 -3.97 -6.39
N GLU A 232 -22.11 -4.34 -5.14
CA GLU A 232 -22.81 -3.62 -4.07
C GLU A 232 -22.31 -2.18 -4.02
N LYS A 233 -23.25 -1.21 -3.88
CA LYS A 233 -22.94 0.21 -3.79
C LYS A 233 -23.37 0.77 -2.44
N GLU A 234 -22.47 1.52 -1.81
CA GLU A 234 -22.70 2.23 -0.55
C GLU A 234 -22.17 3.67 -0.65
N LYS A 235 -22.90 4.65 -0.14
CA LYS A 235 -22.37 5.99 0.07
C LYS A 235 -21.71 6.04 1.46
N MET A 236 -20.43 6.37 1.51
CA MET A 236 -19.72 6.54 2.78
C MET A 236 -20.16 7.83 3.47
N LYS A 237 -19.98 7.89 4.80
CA LYS A 237 -20.27 9.09 5.56
C LYS A 237 -19.31 10.20 5.14
N ASP A 238 -19.84 11.35 4.79
CA ASP A 238 -19.12 12.59 4.58
C ASP A 238 -18.82 13.19 5.96
N THR A 239 -17.54 13.21 6.34
CA THR A 239 -17.06 13.69 7.64
C THR A 239 -16.39 15.05 7.55
N ASP A 240 -16.09 15.54 6.36
CA ASP A 240 -15.53 16.85 6.06
C ASP A 240 -16.22 17.49 4.84
N PRO A 241 -17.46 17.94 4.93
CA PRO A 241 -18.17 18.55 3.81
C PRO A 241 -17.47 19.79 3.22
N ALA A 242 -16.52 20.37 3.96
CA ALA A 242 -15.79 21.54 3.53
C ALA A 242 -14.75 21.24 2.42
N ASP A 243 -14.31 20.00 2.27
CA ASP A 243 -13.38 19.61 1.20
C ASP A 243 -14.08 19.45 -0.17
N GLY A 244 -15.42 19.48 -0.20
CA GLY A 244 -16.24 19.37 -1.40
C GLY A 244 -16.20 17.98 -2.06
N LYS A 245 -15.70 16.96 -1.36
CA LYS A 245 -15.62 15.60 -1.87
C LYS A 245 -16.64 14.70 -1.17
N THR A 246 -17.00 13.60 -1.79
CA THR A 246 -17.78 12.52 -1.17
C THR A 246 -17.24 11.18 -1.70
N ILE A 247 -17.47 10.10 -0.96
CA ILE A 247 -16.96 8.79 -1.32
C ILE A 247 -18.11 7.81 -1.55
N GLU A 248 -18.11 7.15 -2.69
CA GLU A 248 -18.95 6.00 -3.00
C GLU A 248 -18.08 4.74 -2.98
N ARG A 249 -18.52 3.73 -2.23
CA ARG A 249 -17.89 2.40 -2.21
C ARG A 249 -18.64 1.46 -3.11
N TYR A 250 -17.92 0.77 -3.98
CA TYR A 250 -18.40 -0.31 -4.81
C TYR A 250 -17.66 -1.58 -4.44
N THR A 251 -18.37 -2.67 -4.16
CA THR A 251 -17.74 -3.90 -3.67
C THR A 251 -18.29 -5.14 -4.36
N PHE A 252 -17.39 -5.96 -4.88
CA PHE A 252 -17.65 -7.34 -5.19
C PHE A 252 -17.12 -8.21 -4.06
N LYS A 253 -18.01 -8.91 -3.36
CA LYS A 253 -17.67 -9.80 -2.26
C LYS A 253 -18.55 -11.05 -2.25
N LYS A 254 -17.88 -12.21 -2.20
CA LYS A 254 -18.54 -13.52 -2.07
C LYS A 254 -17.60 -14.46 -1.34
N LYS A 255 -18.14 -15.33 -0.48
CA LYS A 255 -17.34 -16.35 0.21
C LYS A 255 -16.54 -17.20 -0.80
N GLY A 256 -15.26 -17.37 -0.54
CA GLY A 256 -14.34 -18.14 -1.39
C GLY A 256 -13.80 -17.40 -2.62
N LYS A 257 -14.18 -16.14 -2.84
CA LYS A 257 -13.62 -15.30 -3.91
C LYS A 257 -12.84 -14.10 -3.33
N PRO A 258 -11.82 -13.60 -4.02
CA PRO A 258 -11.15 -12.34 -3.65
C PRO A 258 -12.13 -11.17 -3.62
N GLU A 259 -12.07 -10.33 -2.58
CA GLU A 259 -12.86 -9.09 -2.50
C GLU A 259 -12.25 -8.04 -3.42
N ILE A 260 -13.07 -7.41 -4.27
CA ILE A 260 -12.66 -6.30 -5.14
C ILE A 260 -13.47 -5.07 -4.74
N THR A 261 -12.78 -4.01 -4.32
CA THR A 261 -13.40 -2.79 -3.81
C THR A 261 -12.90 -1.56 -4.56
N LEU A 262 -13.80 -0.67 -4.92
CA LEU A 262 -13.49 0.67 -5.44
C LEU A 262 -14.06 1.71 -4.47
N LEU A 263 -13.22 2.61 -3.99
CA LEU A 263 -13.61 3.86 -3.37
C LEU A 263 -13.52 4.96 -4.42
N LYS A 264 -14.65 5.36 -4.95
CA LYS A 264 -14.80 6.44 -5.92
C LYS A 264 -14.94 7.77 -5.19
N VAL A 265 -13.90 8.59 -5.24
CA VAL A 265 -13.90 9.91 -4.61
C VAL A 265 -14.46 10.93 -5.60
N ILE A 266 -15.72 11.32 -5.39
CA ILE A 266 -16.39 12.34 -6.23
C ILE A 266 -15.68 13.68 -6.02
N TRP A 267 -15.32 14.35 -7.11
CA TRP A 267 -14.52 15.57 -7.16
C TRP A 267 -13.09 15.44 -6.59
N GLY A 268 -12.66 14.24 -6.18
CA GLY A 268 -11.28 13.98 -5.79
C GLY A 268 -10.32 14.27 -6.94
N LYS A 269 -9.23 14.96 -6.65
CA LYS A 269 -8.13 15.24 -7.57
C LYS A 269 -7.01 14.19 -7.40
N HIS A 270 -5.77 14.56 -7.73
CA HIS A 270 -4.58 13.72 -7.47
C HIS A 270 -4.12 13.88 -6.01
N ASP A 271 -5.05 13.70 -5.08
CA ASP A 271 -4.89 13.91 -3.64
C ASP A 271 -5.71 12.88 -2.83
N TYR A 272 -5.66 12.97 -1.51
CA TYR A 272 -6.47 12.15 -0.62
C TYR A 272 -7.73 12.90 -0.19
N PRO A 273 -8.88 12.21 -0.02
CA PRO A 273 -10.05 12.77 0.63
C PRO A 273 -9.81 12.92 2.14
N ASN A 274 -10.42 13.92 2.76
CA ASN A 274 -10.32 14.13 4.21
C ASN A 274 -11.22 13.19 5.03
N ASP A 275 -12.24 12.60 4.41
CA ASP A 275 -13.21 11.71 5.07
C ASP A 275 -12.60 10.43 5.64
N ILE A 276 -11.52 9.97 5.07
CA ILE A 276 -10.82 8.74 5.46
C ILE A 276 -9.31 8.95 5.48
N ASP A 277 -8.63 8.22 6.34
CA ASP A 277 -7.21 7.96 6.16
C ASP A 277 -7.04 6.76 5.22
N VAL A 278 -6.55 7.00 4.02
CA VAL A 278 -6.49 6.00 2.95
C VAL A 278 -5.61 4.78 3.32
N HIS A 279 -4.57 4.98 4.12
CA HIS A 279 -3.67 3.90 4.56
C HIS A 279 -4.31 3.06 5.68
N VAL A 280 -5.02 3.70 6.60
CA VAL A 280 -5.80 3.00 7.64
C VAL A 280 -6.96 2.23 6.99
N GLU A 281 -7.62 2.80 5.96
CA GLU A 281 -8.67 2.10 5.22
C GLU A 281 -8.12 0.89 4.45
N ALA A 282 -6.90 1.01 3.88
CA ALA A 282 -6.19 -0.11 3.28
C ALA A 282 -5.93 -1.23 4.31
N TRP A 283 -5.49 -0.89 5.52
CA TRP A 283 -5.31 -1.90 6.57
C TRP A 283 -6.61 -2.58 6.97
N LYS A 284 -7.71 -1.84 7.12
CA LYS A 284 -9.03 -2.43 7.38
C LYS A 284 -9.44 -3.40 6.27
N PHE A 285 -9.17 -3.06 5.02
CA PHE A 285 -9.39 -3.95 3.89
C PHE A 285 -8.52 -5.20 3.99
N PHE A 286 -7.23 -5.09 4.27
CA PHE A 286 -6.30 -6.22 4.40
C PHE A 286 -6.67 -7.15 5.54
N LYS A 287 -7.08 -6.61 6.69
CA LYS A 287 -7.54 -7.43 7.83
C LYS A 287 -8.70 -8.35 7.45
N ARG A 288 -9.63 -7.89 6.63
CA ARG A 288 -10.74 -8.73 6.16
C ARG A 288 -10.29 -9.91 5.29
N GLN A 289 -9.11 -9.81 4.67
CA GLN A 289 -8.57 -10.86 3.82
C GLN A 289 -7.81 -11.94 4.61
N MET A 290 -7.52 -11.70 5.87
CA MET A 290 -6.87 -12.67 6.76
C MET A 290 -7.88 -13.60 7.44
N VAL A 291 -9.12 -13.16 7.62
CA VAL A 291 -10.19 -13.95 8.23
C VAL A 291 -10.83 -14.81 7.15
N LYS A 292 -10.53 -16.11 7.15
CA LYS A 292 -11.20 -17.11 6.30
C LYS A 292 -11.93 -18.13 7.14
#